data_191fb55cf57ff1c74e36a4949be46b7d
#
_entry.id   191fb55cf57ff1c74e36a4949be46b7d
#
_cell.length_a   1.000
_cell.length_b   1.000
_cell.length_c   1.000
_cell.angle_alpha   90.00
_cell.angle_beta   90.00
_cell.angle_gamma   90.00
#
_symmetry.space_group_name_H-M   'P 1'
#
loop_
_entity.id
_entity.type
_entity.pdbx_description
1 polymer ?
#
loop_
_entity_poly.entity_id
_entity_poly.type
_entity_poly.pdbx_seq_one_letter_code
_entity_poly.pdbx_strand_id
1 'polypeptide(L)'
;AEAVFRTVPVAPLVTTGLLVLPTLADATAALPALVDAGLATIELLDATSLRVAQTLSDAPAAITDLTVDRHAALLVEVHATTDAELADGAARLEALAAGLPRAAPFALTRELAARAALWHVRKGLYPAVAEARPSGTTALLEDIAVPVANLLPTCEALEALFARHGYESAV
;
A
#
# COMPACT_ATOMS: atom_id res chain seq x y z
N ALA A 1 33.01 -2.38 -3.15
CA ALA A 1 32.10 -1.29 -2.81
C ALA A 1 31.85 -1.32 -1.31
N GLU A 2 31.81 -0.15 -0.67
CA GLU A 2 31.48 0.00 0.75
C GLU A 2 30.19 0.80 0.85
N ALA A 3 29.28 0.38 1.75
CA ALA A 3 28.04 1.09 2.02
C ALA A 3 27.90 1.30 3.53
N VAL A 4 27.50 2.50 3.93
CA VAL A 4 27.25 2.86 5.32
C VAL A 4 25.76 3.11 5.51
N PHE A 5 25.15 2.37 6.45
CA PHE A 5 23.72 2.49 6.75
C PHE A 5 23.52 3.04 8.17
N ARG A 6 22.60 3.97 8.30
CA ARG A 6 22.10 4.39 9.61
C ARG A 6 21.08 3.36 10.09
N THR A 7 21.32 2.76 11.24
CA THR A 7 20.37 1.85 11.88
C THR A 7 19.47 2.59 12.86
N VAL A 8 18.29 2.06 13.07
CA VAL A 8 17.34 2.51 14.10
C VAL A 8 16.95 1.33 14.99
N PRO A 9 16.58 1.56 16.26
CA PRO A 9 16.05 0.50 17.11
C PRO A 9 14.79 -0.14 16.48
N VAL A 10 14.66 -1.46 16.63
CA VAL A 10 13.43 -2.16 16.24
C VAL A 10 12.33 -1.81 17.23
N ALA A 11 11.22 -1.28 16.74
CA ALA A 11 10.04 -1.04 17.54
C ALA A 11 9.27 -2.35 17.74
N PRO A 12 9.06 -2.83 18.97
CA PRO A 12 8.45 -4.14 19.23
C PRO A 12 6.92 -4.14 19.04
N LEU A 13 6.30 -2.98 19.10
CA LEU A 13 4.86 -2.83 19.04
C LEU A 13 4.46 -2.26 17.67
N VAL A 14 3.53 -2.94 17.01
CA VAL A 14 3.08 -2.57 15.67
C VAL A 14 1.57 -2.74 15.57
N THR A 15 0.91 -1.77 14.93
CA THR A 15 -0.47 -1.93 14.44
C THR A 15 -0.52 -1.64 12.95
N THR A 16 -1.31 -2.43 12.22
CA THR A 16 -1.42 -2.38 10.77
C THR A 16 -2.86 -2.16 10.36
N GLY A 17 -3.10 -1.44 9.28
CA GLY A 17 -4.41 -1.27 8.68
C GLY A 17 -4.35 -1.16 7.16
N LEU A 18 -5.47 -1.44 6.50
CA LEU A 18 -5.66 -1.24 5.07
C LEU A 18 -6.67 -0.09 4.86
N LEU A 19 -6.19 1.03 4.36
CA LEU A 19 -6.99 2.21 4.06
C LEU A 19 -7.35 2.21 2.57
N VAL A 20 -8.62 1.95 2.25
CA VAL A 20 -9.10 1.88 0.86
C VAL A 20 -9.73 3.22 0.48
N LEU A 21 -9.28 3.78 -0.64
CA LEU A 21 -9.73 5.06 -1.18
C LEU A 21 -10.35 4.88 -2.58
N PRO A 22 -11.23 5.81 -3.02
CA PRO A 22 -11.94 5.67 -4.28
C PRO A 22 -11.03 5.64 -5.51
N THR A 23 -9.91 6.36 -5.46
CA THR A 23 -8.99 6.49 -6.59
C THR A 23 -7.53 6.56 -6.15
N LEU A 24 -6.62 6.31 -7.10
CA LEU A 24 -5.18 6.54 -6.93
C LEU A 24 -4.88 8.00 -6.55
N ALA A 25 -5.61 8.96 -7.14
CA ALA A 25 -5.47 10.37 -6.83
C ALA A 25 -5.81 10.67 -5.36
N ASP A 26 -6.91 10.08 -4.83
CA ASP A 26 -7.28 10.24 -3.41
C ASP A 26 -6.22 9.62 -2.49
N ALA A 27 -5.69 8.44 -2.86
CA ALA A 27 -4.65 7.77 -2.09
C ALA A 27 -3.35 8.58 -2.04
N THR A 28 -2.90 9.09 -3.19
CA THR A 28 -1.67 9.89 -3.26
C THR A 28 -1.83 11.26 -2.62
N ALA A 29 -3.02 11.87 -2.67
CA ALA A 29 -3.30 13.12 -1.97
C ALA A 29 -3.26 12.99 -0.44
N ALA A 30 -3.52 11.78 0.09
CA ALA A 30 -3.43 11.51 1.53
C ALA A 30 -1.98 11.36 2.04
N LEU A 31 -1.03 11.01 1.16
CA LEU A 31 0.34 10.66 1.56
C LEU A 31 1.07 11.74 2.35
N PRO A 32 1.04 13.04 1.99
CA PRO A 32 1.76 14.05 2.78
C PRO A 32 1.32 14.07 4.24
N ALA A 33 0.02 14.05 4.50
CA ALA A 33 -0.51 14.06 5.86
C ALA A 33 -0.17 12.78 6.64
N LEU A 34 -0.16 11.62 5.96
CA LEU A 34 0.21 10.34 6.56
C LEU A 34 1.71 10.27 6.87
N VAL A 35 2.56 10.82 5.99
CA VAL A 35 4.01 10.94 6.22
C VAL A 35 4.28 11.88 7.40
N ASP A 36 3.63 13.03 7.44
CA ASP A 36 3.77 14.01 8.53
C ASP A 36 3.26 13.46 9.88
N ALA A 37 2.31 12.52 9.85
CA ALA A 37 1.87 11.80 11.05
C ALA A 37 2.91 10.83 11.61
N GLY A 38 4.00 10.58 10.90
CA GLY A 38 5.11 9.74 11.33
C GLY A 38 4.84 8.24 11.23
N LEU A 39 4.05 7.83 10.25
CA LEU A 39 3.83 6.39 9.99
C LEU A 39 5.14 5.70 9.64
N ALA A 40 5.33 4.49 10.16
CA ALA A 40 6.53 3.71 9.90
C ALA A 40 6.54 3.10 8.49
N THR A 41 5.37 2.79 7.97
CA THR A 41 5.20 2.19 6.65
C THR A 41 3.93 2.72 5.98
N ILE A 42 4.04 3.01 4.69
CA ILE A 42 2.92 3.29 3.80
C ILE A 42 3.23 2.60 2.47
N GLU A 43 2.45 1.59 2.11
CA GLU A 43 2.57 0.85 0.85
C GLU A 43 1.33 1.10 -0.01
N LEU A 44 1.51 1.53 -1.23
CA LEU A 44 0.43 1.81 -2.17
C LEU A 44 0.11 0.56 -3.01
N LEU A 45 -1.18 0.28 -3.15
CA LEU A 45 -1.72 -0.73 -4.05
C LEU A 45 -2.74 -0.03 -4.97
N ASP A 46 -2.51 -0.05 -6.26
CA ASP A 46 -3.44 0.46 -7.26
C ASP A 46 -4.59 -0.53 -7.53
N ALA A 47 -5.51 -0.17 -8.43
CA ALA A 47 -6.66 -1.02 -8.76
C ALA A 47 -6.24 -2.36 -9.38
N THR A 48 -5.18 -2.37 -10.19
CA THR A 48 -4.65 -3.60 -10.80
C THR A 48 -4.07 -4.52 -9.73
N SER A 49 -3.25 -3.97 -8.84
CA SER A 49 -2.69 -4.67 -7.69
C SER A 49 -3.78 -5.25 -6.77
N LEU A 50 -4.85 -4.49 -6.51
CA LEU A 50 -5.99 -4.98 -5.71
C LEU A 50 -6.72 -6.15 -6.38
N ARG A 51 -6.96 -6.09 -7.71
CA ARG A 51 -7.59 -7.21 -8.45
C ARG A 51 -6.72 -8.45 -8.43
N VAL A 52 -5.41 -8.30 -8.62
CA VAL A 52 -4.46 -9.42 -8.50
C VAL A 52 -4.45 -9.97 -7.09
N ALA A 53 -4.43 -9.10 -6.07
CA ALA A 53 -4.50 -9.50 -4.67
C ALA A 53 -5.74 -10.35 -4.34
N GLN A 54 -6.89 -10.05 -4.97
CA GLN A 54 -8.13 -10.82 -4.80
C GLN A 54 -8.02 -12.26 -5.33
N THR A 55 -7.06 -12.56 -6.19
CA THR A 55 -6.85 -13.93 -6.72
C THR A 55 -6.01 -14.81 -5.79
N LEU A 56 -5.36 -14.23 -4.79
CA LEU A 56 -4.54 -14.97 -3.83
C LEU A 56 -5.44 -15.78 -2.88
N SER A 57 -5.11 -17.05 -2.69
CA SER A 57 -5.94 -17.99 -1.93
C SER A 57 -6.11 -17.64 -0.44
N ASP A 58 -5.21 -16.84 0.09
CA ASP A 58 -5.16 -16.41 1.50
C ASP A 58 -5.36 -14.90 1.66
N ALA A 59 -5.88 -14.22 0.62
CA ALA A 59 -6.21 -12.82 0.70
C ALA A 59 -7.30 -12.58 1.77
N PRO A 60 -7.11 -11.59 2.67
CA PRO A 60 -8.08 -11.31 3.73
C PRO A 60 -9.37 -10.71 3.17
N ALA A 61 -10.48 -10.89 3.91
CA ALA A 61 -11.80 -10.35 3.57
C ALA A 61 -11.78 -8.84 3.26
N ALA A 62 -10.92 -8.07 3.93
CA ALA A 62 -10.72 -6.65 3.66
C ALA A 62 -10.33 -6.34 2.21
N ILE A 63 -9.84 -7.34 1.46
CA ILE A 63 -9.48 -7.24 0.04
C ILE A 63 -10.46 -8.02 -0.82
N THR A 64 -10.81 -9.25 -0.46
CA THR A 64 -11.69 -10.11 -1.29
C THR A 64 -13.11 -9.58 -1.41
N ASP A 65 -13.60 -8.87 -0.39
CA ASP A 65 -14.96 -8.31 -0.36
C ASP A 65 -15.08 -6.96 -1.10
N LEU A 66 -13.97 -6.41 -1.60
CA LEU A 66 -14.00 -5.16 -2.36
C LEU A 66 -14.55 -5.38 -3.77
N THR A 67 -15.44 -4.49 -4.20
CA THR A 67 -15.77 -4.37 -5.64
C THR A 67 -14.82 -3.34 -6.25
N VAL A 68 -13.68 -3.82 -6.77
CA VAL A 68 -12.60 -2.94 -7.25
C VAL A 68 -12.94 -2.38 -8.63
N ASP A 69 -13.10 -1.05 -8.70
CA ASP A 69 -13.19 -0.27 -9.95
C ASP A 69 -11.88 0.52 -10.17
N ARG A 70 -11.78 1.72 -9.60
CA ARG A 70 -10.58 2.58 -9.65
C ARG A 70 -9.93 2.76 -8.29
N HIS A 71 -10.30 1.90 -7.33
CA HIS A 71 -9.84 1.99 -5.96
C HIS A 71 -8.32 1.88 -5.87
N ALA A 72 -7.76 2.56 -4.90
CA ALA A 72 -6.41 2.31 -4.43
C ALA A 72 -6.44 2.05 -2.92
N ALA A 73 -5.46 1.33 -2.43
CA ALA A 73 -5.33 1.09 -1.00
C ALA A 73 -3.94 1.47 -0.50
N LEU A 74 -3.90 1.90 0.74
CA LEU A 74 -2.67 2.14 1.48
C LEU A 74 -2.59 1.13 2.63
N LEU A 75 -1.61 0.24 2.59
CA LEU A 75 -1.24 -0.58 3.74
C LEU A 75 -0.36 0.28 4.64
N VAL A 76 -0.83 0.55 5.85
CA VAL A 76 -0.22 1.51 6.77
C VAL A 76 0.14 0.86 8.09
N GLU A 77 1.28 1.27 8.67
CA GLU A 77 1.72 0.79 9.98
C GLU A 77 2.16 1.92 10.90
N VAL A 78 1.77 1.79 12.15
CA VAL A 78 2.33 2.55 13.27
C VAL A 78 3.24 1.61 14.07
N HIS A 79 4.48 2.02 14.26
CA HIS A 79 5.46 1.33 15.10
C HIS A 79 5.74 2.15 16.36
N ALA A 80 5.88 1.48 17.51
CA ALA A 80 6.14 2.14 18.78
C ALA A 80 6.99 1.28 19.72
N THR A 81 7.58 1.93 20.71
CA THR A 81 8.35 1.26 21.76
C THR A 81 7.53 1.04 23.03
N THR A 82 6.45 1.81 23.19
CA THR A 82 5.52 1.70 24.33
C THR A 82 4.07 1.61 23.85
N ASP A 83 3.20 1.04 24.69
CA ASP A 83 1.75 0.98 24.39
C ASP A 83 1.12 2.37 24.30
N ALA A 84 1.60 3.34 25.08
CA ALA A 84 1.12 4.72 25.01
C ALA A 84 1.45 5.35 23.64
N GLU A 85 2.69 5.25 23.17
CA GLU A 85 3.09 5.74 21.85
C GLU A 85 2.28 5.07 20.72
N LEU A 86 2.04 3.75 20.83
CA LEU A 86 1.26 3.02 19.86
C LEU A 86 -0.19 3.50 19.82
N ALA A 87 -0.80 3.71 21.00
CA ALA A 87 -2.17 4.20 21.14
C ALA A 87 -2.31 5.62 20.55
N ASP A 88 -1.37 6.51 20.86
CA ASP A 88 -1.34 7.88 20.34
C ASP A 88 -1.15 7.90 18.81
N GLY A 89 -0.27 7.07 18.28
CA GLY A 89 -0.05 6.93 16.84
C GLY A 89 -1.27 6.37 16.13
N ALA A 90 -1.89 5.34 16.69
CA ALA A 90 -3.12 4.75 16.17
C ALA A 90 -4.27 5.78 16.16
N ALA A 91 -4.47 6.52 17.25
CA ALA A 91 -5.51 7.55 17.33
C ALA A 91 -5.30 8.67 16.30
N ARG A 92 -4.05 9.12 16.08
CA ARG A 92 -3.74 10.10 15.01
C ARG A 92 -4.09 9.55 13.63
N LEU A 93 -3.70 8.31 13.34
CA LEU A 93 -3.99 7.68 12.05
C LEU A 93 -5.49 7.50 11.83
N GLU A 94 -6.24 7.05 12.84
CA GLU A 94 -7.70 6.92 12.78
C GLU A 94 -8.40 8.26 12.55
N ALA A 95 -7.94 9.33 13.22
CA ALA A 95 -8.46 10.68 13.04
C ALA A 95 -8.20 11.20 11.62
N LEU A 96 -7.00 10.98 11.06
CA LEU A 96 -6.68 11.31 9.66
C LEU A 96 -7.56 10.50 8.70
N ALA A 97 -7.65 9.19 8.89
CA ALA A 97 -8.47 8.33 8.06
C ALA A 97 -9.96 8.71 8.10
N ALA A 98 -10.47 9.20 9.22
CA ALA A 98 -11.85 9.66 9.33
C ALA A 98 -12.16 10.88 8.44
N GLY A 99 -11.16 11.70 8.14
CA GLY A 99 -11.28 12.87 7.26
C GLY A 99 -11.11 12.57 5.77
N LEU A 100 -10.73 11.34 5.41
CA LEU A 100 -10.49 10.94 4.01
C LEU A 100 -11.73 10.33 3.36
N PRO A 101 -11.85 10.42 2.01
CA PRO A 101 -12.93 9.78 1.25
C PRO A 101 -12.74 8.26 1.18
N ARG A 102 -12.98 7.57 2.28
CA ARG A 102 -12.78 6.11 2.34
C ARG A 102 -13.84 5.36 1.53
N ALA A 103 -13.39 4.36 0.77
CA ALA A 103 -14.25 3.45 0.00
C ALA A 103 -14.67 2.20 0.79
N ALA A 104 -14.01 1.92 1.93
CA ALA A 104 -14.31 0.80 2.82
C ALA A 104 -14.11 1.21 4.30
N PRO A 105 -14.67 0.45 5.26
CA PRO A 105 -14.36 0.62 6.67
C PRO A 105 -12.85 0.48 6.92
N PHE A 106 -12.30 1.36 7.77
CA PHE A 106 -10.90 1.30 8.17
C PHE A 106 -10.80 0.89 9.64
N ALA A 107 -9.95 -0.06 9.91
CA ALA A 107 -9.62 -0.49 11.26
C ALA A 107 -8.14 -0.88 11.35
N LEU A 108 -7.55 -0.61 12.50
CA LEU A 108 -6.20 -1.04 12.84
C LEU A 108 -6.23 -2.36 13.61
N THR A 109 -5.25 -3.23 13.36
CA THR A 109 -5.10 -4.49 14.07
C THR A 109 -3.68 -4.68 14.61
N ARG A 110 -3.58 -5.22 15.81
CA ARG A 110 -2.34 -5.69 16.42
C ARG A 110 -2.20 -7.21 16.30
N GLU A 111 -3.25 -7.88 15.86
CA GLU A 111 -3.31 -9.33 15.78
C GLU A 111 -2.33 -9.82 14.71
N LEU A 112 -1.41 -10.72 15.11
CA LEU A 112 -0.26 -11.12 14.29
C LEU A 112 -0.69 -11.80 12.98
N ALA A 113 -1.70 -12.67 13.02
CA ALA A 113 -2.15 -13.38 11.82
C ALA A 113 -2.83 -12.44 10.83
N ALA A 114 -3.67 -11.50 11.29
CA ALA A 114 -4.31 -10.51 10.42
C ALA A 114 -3.29 -9.56 9.79
N ARG A 115 -2.29 -9.11 10.55
CA ARG A 115 -1.17 -8.32 10.01
C ARG A 115 -0.36 -9.11 8.99
N ALA A 116 -0.03 -10.37 9.31
CA ALA A 116 0.72 -11.23 8.42
C ALA A 116 -0.03 -11.47 7.09
N ALA A 117 -1.35 -11.64 7.12
CA ALA A 117 -2.17 -11.81 5.92
C ALA A 117 -2.11 -10.57 5.00
N LEU A 118 -2.22 -9.35 5.55
CA LEU A 118 -2.08 -8.11 4.78
C LEU A 118 -0.68 -8.00 4.13
N TRP A 119 0.38 -8.30 4.91
CA TRP A 119 1.74 -8.29 4.38
C TRP A 119 2.02 -9.41 3.38
N HIS A 120 1.36 -10.56 3.53
CA HIS A 120 1.48 -11.66 2.57
C HIS A 120 0.96 -11.23 1.19
N VAL A 121 -0.18 -10.56 1.17
CA VAL A 121 -0.72 -9.96 -0.06
C VAL A 121 0.31 -9.03 -0.71
N ARG A 122 0.85 -8.05 0.04
CA ARG A 122 1.84 -7.10 -0.49
C ARG A 122 3.07 -7.79 -1.08
N LYS A 123 3.59 -8.79 -0.39
CA LYS A 123 4.77 -9.55 -0.84
C LYS A 123 4.46 -10.50 -2.00
N GLY A 124 3.23 -10.97 -2.10
CA GLY A 124 2.77 -11.87 -3.14
C GLY A 124 2.39 -11.20 -4.46
N LEU A 125 2.26 -9.87 -4.49
CA LEU A 125 1.78 -9.14 -5.68
C LEU A 125 2.70 -9.34 -6.89
N TYR A 126 4.01 -9.13 -6.76
CA TYR A 126 4.92 -9.26 -7.91
C TYR A 126 4.93 -10.70 -8.49
N PRO A 127 5.08 -11.77 -7.69
CA PRO A 127 4.94 -13.12 -8.21
C PRO A 127 3.58 -13.36 -8.90
N ALA A 128 2.48 -12.89 -8.33
CA ALA A 128 1.15 -13.07 -8.89
C ALA A 128 0.96 -12.32 -10.22
N VAL A 129 1.41 -11.07 -10.32
CA VAL A 129 1.42 -10.31 -11.58
C VAL A 129 2.31 -11.00 -12.63
N ALA A 130 3.48 -11.47 -12.21
CA ALA A 130 4.40 -12.17 -13.09
C ALA A 130 3.83 -13.52 -13.60
N GLU A 131 3.03 -14.20 -12.79
CA GLU A 131 2.38 -15.46 -13.14
C GLU A 131 1.15 -15.24 -14.04
N ALA A 132 0.39 -14.19 -13.80
CA ALA A 132 -0.84 -13.87 -14.56
C ALA A 132 -0.58 -13.40 -16.01
N ARG A 133 0.66 -13.04 -16.35
CA ARG A 133 1.00 -12.55 -17.69
C ARG A 133 0.86 -13.63 -18.77
N PRO A 134 0.62 -13.25 -20.04
CA PRO A 134 0.60 -14.20 -21.16
C PRO A 134 1.91 -14.97 -21.28
N SER A 135 1.81 -16.27 -21.63
CA SER A 135 3.00 -17.13 -21.86
C SER A 135 3.89 -16.53 -22.96
N GLY A 136 5.21 -16.54 -22.75
CA GLY A 136 6.18 -15.97 -23.69
C GLY A 136 6.44 -14.49 -23.53
N THR A 137 5.81 -13.83 -22.53
CA THR A 137 6.10 -12.44 -22.17
C THR A 137 6.97 -12.36 -20.90
N THR A 138 7.58 -11.21 -20.67
CA THR A 138 8.41 -10.94 -19.49
C THR A 138 7.73 -9.88 -18.62
N ALA A 139 7.64 -10.14 -17.31
CA ALA A 139 7.32 -9.09 -16.35
C ALA A 139 8.60 -8.28 -16.12
N LEU A 140 8.51 -6.96 -16.36
CA LEU A 140 9.57 -6.02 -16.01
C LEU A 140 9.22 -5.37 -14.68
N LEU A 141 10.18 -5.30 -13.80
CA LEU A 141 10.09 -4.57 -12.54
C LEU A 141 11.14 -3.46 -12.59
N GLU A 142 10.66 -2.21 -12.45
CA GLU A 142 11.52 -1.04 -12.43
C GLU A 142 11.13 -0.16 -11.24
N ASP A 143 12.11 0.18 -10.42
CA ASP A 143 11.93 1.04 -9.27
C ASP A 143 12.25 2.49 -9.64
N ILE A 144 11.27 3.36 -9.41
CA ILE A 144 11.40 4.81 -9.60
C ILE A 144 11.17 5.49 -8.25
N ALA A 145 12.12 6.32 -7.83
CA ALA A 145 11.98 7.15 -6.64
C ALA A 145 11.74 8.61 -7.02
N VAL A 146 10.63 9.15 -6.54
CA VAL A 146 10.25 10.56 -6.73
C VAL A 146 9.84 11.18 -5.38
N PRO A 147 9.94 12.50 -5.22
CA PRO A 147 9.32 13.18 -4.07
C PRO A 147 7.83 12.86 -4.00
N VAL A 148 7.28 12.73 -2.77
CA VAL A 148 5.87 12.37 -2.53
C VAL A 148 4.89 13.24 -3.33
N ALA A 149 5.16 14.55 -3.42
CA ALA A 149 4.34 15.48 -4.19
C ALA A 149 4.30 15.18 -5.71
N ASN A 150 5.25 14.43 -6.22
CA ASN A 150 5.35 14.07 -7.63
C ASN A 150 4.86 12.64 -7.91
N LEU A 151 4.42 11.91 -6.90
CA LEU A 151 4.05 10.50 -7.07
C LEU A 151 2.85 10.35 -8.01
N LEU A 152 1.76 11.07 -7.78
CA LEU A 152 0.57 11.01 -8.65
C LEU A 152 0.90 11.36 -10.10
N PRO A 153 1.49 12.54 -10.42
CA PRO A 153 1.80 12.85 -11.81
C PRO A 153 2.78 11.87 -12.46
N THR A 154 3.65 11.22 -11.67
CA THR A 154 4.55 10.18 -12.19
C THR A 154 3.79 8.91 -12.53
N CYS A 155 2.89 8.43 -11.65
CA CYS A 155 2.04 7.27 -11.92
C CYS A 155 1.17 7.49 -13.15
N GLU A 156 0.48 8.64 -13.25
CA GLU A 156 -0.37 8.99 -14.40
C GLU A 156 0.44 9.05 -15.72
N ALA A 157 1.65 9.61 -15.67
CA ALA A 157 2.53 9.66 -16.84
C ALA A 157 3.00 8.25 -17.28
N LEU A 158 3.30 7.38 -16.31
CA LEU A 158 3.67 5.98 -16.58
C LEU A 158 2.51 5.19 -17.16
N GLU A 159 1.32 5.28 -16.56
CA GLU A 159 0.11 4.64 -17.08
C GLU A 159 -0.18 5.07 -18.52
N ALA A 160 -0.13 6.38 -18.79
CA ALA A 160 -0.33 6.92 -20.15
C ALA A 160 0.75 6.45 -21.12
N LEU A 161 2.01 6.35 -20.67
CA LEU A 161 3.12 5.83 -21.47
C LEU A 161 2.89 4.36 -21.84
N PHE A 162 2.57 3.51 -20.87
CA PHE A 162 2.34 2.10 -21.08
C PHE A 162 1.12 1.85 -21.97
N ALA A 163 0.01 2.54 -21.71
CA ALA A 163 -1.19 2.45 -22.55
C ALA A 163 -0.92 2.82 -24.01
N ARG A 164 -0.14 3.89 -24.26
CA ARG A 164 0.25 4.31 -25.62
C ARG A 164 1.06 3.24 -26.36
N HIS A 165 1.81 2.42 -25.64
CA HIS A 165 2.61 1.33 -26.20
C HIS A 165 1.94 -0.04 -26.11
N GLY A 166 0.70 -0.12 -25.61
CA GLY A 166 -0.06 -1.37 -25.49
C GLY A 166 0.42 -2.30 -24.39
N TYR A 167 1.07 -1.77 -23.35
CA TYR A 167 1.47 -2.54 -22.19
C TYR A 167 0.43 -2.41 -21.07
N GLU A 168 0.21 -3.51 -20.35
CA GLU A 168 -0.50 -3.51 -19.08
C GLU A 168 0.49 -3.19 -17.95
N SER A 169 0.06 -2.40 -16.98
CA SER A 169 0.88 -2.01 -15.83
C SER A 169 0.11 -2.08 -14.52
N ALA A 170 0.85 -2.32 -13.45
CA ALA A 170 0.45 -2.08 -12.07
C ALA A 170 1.46 -1.11 -11.45
N VAL A 171 1.03 -0.12 -10.68
CA VAL A 171 1.85 0.91 -10.05
C VAL A 171 1.74 0.82 -8.53
#